data_7e14dfff3c8d9977a750004fc3fa6cb2
#
_entry.id   7e14dfff3c8d9977a750004fc3fa6cb2
#
_cell.length_a   1.000
_cell.length_b   1.000
_cell.length_c   1.000
_cell.angle_alpha   90.00
_cell.angle_beta   90.00
_cell.angle_gamma   90.00
#
_symmetry.space_group_name_H-M   'P 1'
#
loop_
_entity.id
_entity.type
_entity.pdbx_description
1 polymer ?
#
loop_
_entity_poly.entity_id
_entity_poly.type
_entity_poly.pdbx_seq_one_letter_code
_entity_poly.pdbx_strand_id
1 'polypeptide(L)'
;LDSENYMLLIYTDKNIGFRQLLHSVHELRQLSMSTTILLGSEILMLISGKGYQELLDKKIVPYIKAQKCFKCSISARFNGISTLKNAYEQCCAAKSLGAIMDVNGTWFDYEAYREFHFANKYLSDEDVDFFCTPVAKEIVQHDRMHKTRYAYTLMLYIKNFKNAATVARIMHTHRNTMFYRLEKIADQFD
;
A
#
# COMPACT_ATOMS: atom_id res chain seq x y z
N LEU A 1 -12.01 25.75 -2.25
CA LEU A 1 -11.46 24.39 -2.44
C LEU A 1 -10.22 24.36 -3.36
N ASP A 2 -9.45 25.44 -3.35
CA ASP A 2 -8.13 25.51 -4.02
C ASP A 2 -6.98 24.99 -3.14
N SER A 3 -7.31 24.26 -2.09
CA SER A 3 -6.33 23.65 -1.19
C SER A 3 -6.02 22.23 -1.63
N GLU A 4 -4.77 21.86 -1.47
CA GLU A 4 -4.33 20.48 -1.64
C GLU A 4 -5.07 19.57 -0.67
N ASN A 5 -5.63 18.47 -1.18
CA ASN A 5 -6.41 17.53 -0.41
C ASN A 5 -5.84 16.12 -0.52
N TYR A 6 -6.01 15.35 0.55
CA TYR A 6 -5.71 13.93 0.60
C TYR A 6 -6.91 13.19 1.18
N MET A 7 -7.14 11.99 0.69
CA MET A 7 -8.14 11.09 1.22
C MET A 7 -7.45 9.91 1.91
N LEU A 8 -7.89 9.59 3.11
CA LEU A 8 -7.49 8.40 3.83
C LEU A 8 -8.67 7.45 3.93
N LEU A 9 -8.42 6.20 3.66
CA LEU A 9 -9.33 5.09 3.92
C LEU A 9 -8.74 4.25 5.04
N ILE A 10 -9.36 4.32 6.22
CA ILE A 10 -8.95 3.57 7.42
C ILE A 10 -9.89 2.39 7.56
N TYR A 11 -9.34 1.20 7.68
CA TYR A 11 -10.08 -0.05 7.69
C TYR A 11 -9.41 -1.08 8.61
N THR A 12 -10.08 -2.19 8.82
CA THR A 12 -9.58 -3.28 9.65
C THR A 12 -9.87 -4.63 9.02
N ASP A 13 -8.93 -5.56 9.17
CA ASP A 13 -9.12 -6.98 8.85
C ASP A 13 -9.74 -7.76 10.04
N LYS A 14 -9.92 -7.09 11.17
CA LYS A 14 -10.46 -7.68 12.40
C LYS A 14 -11.94 -7.34 12.54
N ASN A 15 -12.70 -8.24 13.13
CA ASN A 15 -14.09 -7.95 13.47
C ASN A 15 -14.12 -7.03 14.69
N ILE A 16 -14.32 -5.73 14.47
CA ILE A 16 -14.50 -4.73 15.53
C ILE A 16 -15.93 -4.26 15.57
N GLY A 17 -16.41 -4.01 16.78
CA GLY A 17 -17.80 -3.59 17.00
C GLY A 17 -18.07 -2.17 16.48
N PHE A 18 -19.31 -1.91 16.05
CA PHE A 18 -19.75 -0.60 15.55
C PHE A 18 -19.47 0.56 16.54
N ARG A 19 -19.60 0.32 17.84
CA ARG A 19 -19.28 1.32 18.88
C ARG A 19 -17.80 1.73 18.84
N GLN A 20 -16.91 0.78 18.63
CA GLN A 20 -15.46 1.05 18.53
C GLN A 20 -15.15 1.87 17.27
N LEU A 21 -15.80 1.57 16.14
CA LEU A 21 -15.67 2.37 14.92
C LEU A 21 -16.14 3.81 15.14
N LEU A 22 -17.31 4.02 15.77
CA LEU A 22 -17.81 5.36 16.08
C LEU A 22 -16.87 6.13 17.01
N HIS A 23 -16.31 5.46 18.01
CA HIS A 23 -15.31 6.07 18.90
C HIS A 23 -14.09 6.54 18.11
N SER A 24 -13.55 5.68 17.23
CA SER A 24 -12.41 6.03 16.39
C SER A 24 -12.70 7.20 15.44
N VAL A 25 -13.91 7.27 14.86
CA VAL A 25 -14.34 8.44 14.06
C VAL A 25 -14.30 9.71 14.89
N HIS A 26 -14.80 9.65 16.14
CA HIS A 26 -14.80 10.81 17.03
C HIS A 26 -13.38 11.26 17.39
N GLU A 27 -12.51 10.33 17.76
CA GLU A 27 -11.11 10.64 18.07
C GLU A 27 -10.36 11.24 16.85
N LEU A 28 -10.53 10.65 15.66
CA LEU A 28 -9.90 11.16 14.44
C LEU A 28 -10.38 12.58 14.10
N ARG A 29 -11.68 12.88 14.32
CA ARG A 29 -12.20 14.25 14.14
C ARG A 29 -11.56 15.24 15.11
N GLN A 30 -11.37 14.86 16.36
CA GLN A 30 -10.73 15.72 17.37
C GLN A 30 -9.25 15.95 17.05
N LEU A 31 -8.55 14.93 16.57
CA LEU A 31 -7.12 15.02 16.23
C LEU A 31 -6.84 15.97 15.08
N SER A 32 -7.72 16.06 14.11
CA SER A 32 -7.40 16.67 12.81
C SER A 32 -8.33 17.79 12.38
N MET A 33 -9.49 17.97 13.04
CA MET A 33 -10.56 18.86 12.57
C MET A 33 -10.95 18.61 11.10
N SER A 34 -10.73 17.39 10.62
CA SER A 34 -10.97 16.98 9.24
C SER A 34 -12.39 16.45 9.05
N THR A 35 -12.84 16.40 7.80
CA THR A 35 -14.10 15.73 7.47
C THR A 35 -13.88 14.23 7.55
N THR A 36 -14.52 13.58 8.51
CA THR A 36 -14.44 12.15 8.74
C THR A 36 -15.83 11.54 8.72
N ILE A 37 -16.04 10.52 7.90
CA ILE A 37 -17.31 9.79 7.77
C ILE A 37 -17.08 8.29 7.93
N LEU A 38 -18.10 7.60 8.40
CA LEU A 38 -18.13 6.15 8.44
C LEU A 38 -18.85 5.63 7.19
N LEU A 39 -18.19 4.77 6.43
CA LEU A 39 -18.71 4.13 5.23
C LEU A 39 -18.71 2.60 5.44
N GLY A 40 -19.84 2.06 5.88
CA GLY A 40 -19.90 0.66 6.29
C GLY A 40 -18.97 0.37 7.48
N SER A 41 -17.98 -0.47 7.30
CA SER A 41 -16.93 -0.80 8.26
C SER A 41 -15.64 0.01 8.08
N GLU A 42 -15.63 0.97 7.19
CA GLU A 42 -14.46 1.78 6.85
C GLU A 42 -14.65 3.24 7.27
N ILE A 43 -13.57 3.88 7.66
CA ILE A 43 -13.56 5.29 8.01
C ILE A 43 -12.90 6.06 6.87
N LEU A 44 -13.64 6.94 6.23
CA LEU A 44 -13.15 7.84 5.21
C LEU A 44 -12.84 9.20 5.83
N MET A 45 -11.61 9.66 5.63
CA MET A 45 -11.13 10.92 6.17
C MET A 45 -10.59 11.80 5.05
N LEU A 46 -11.06 13.04 4.99
CA LEU A 46 -10.60 14.04 4.05
C LEU A 46 -9.76 15.07 4.80
N ILE A 47 -8.49 15.17 4.44
CA ILE A 47 -7.56 16.16 4.99
C ILE A 47 -7.28 17.20 3.92
N SER A 48 -7.39 18.47 4.28
CA SER A 48 -7.13 19.60 3.39
C SER A 48 -6.29 20.67 4.07
N GLY A 49 -5.51 21.41 3.26
CA GLY A 49 -4.78 22.59 3.67
C GLY A 49 -3.28 22.41 3.87
N LYS A 50 -2.63 23.54 4.12
CA LYS A 50 -1.19 23.61 4.40
C LYS A 50 -0.89 22.92 5.73
N GLY A 51 0.17 22.10 5.77
CA GLY A 51 0.58 21.39 6.99
C GLY A 51 -0.02 19.99 7.16
N TYR A 52 -0.68 19.46 6.13
CA TYR A 52 -1.22 18.08 6.16
C TYR A 52 -0.16 17.03 6.52
N GLN A 53 1.08 17.20 6.03
CA GLN A 53 2.18 16.25 6.31
C GLN A 53 2.49 16.20 7.81
N GLU A 54 2.56 17.35 8.47
CA GLU A 54 2.77 17.42 9.90
C GLU A 54 1.62 16.76 10.68
N LEU A 55 0.38 16.95 10.23
CA LEU A 55 -0.79 16.31 10.80
C LEU A 55 -0.72 14.78 10.64
N LEU A 56 -0.36 14.29 9.45
CA LEU A 56 -0.18 12.88 9.19
C LEU A 56 0.90 12.28 10.09
N ASP A 57 2.10 12.86 10.07
CA ASP A 57 3.27 12.30 10.75
C ASP A 57 3.16 12.37 12.28
N LYS A 58 2.62 13.46 12.82
CA LYS A 58 2.57 13.68 14.26
C LYS A 58 1.31 13.17 14.94
N LYS A 59 0.19 13.03 14.21
CA LYS A 59 -1.09 12.66 14.82
C LYS A 59 -1.70 11.39 14.22
N ILE A 60 -1.93 11.35 12.91
CA ILE A 60 -2.72 10.29 12.28
C ILE A 60 -1.93 8.97 12.21
N VAL A 61 -0.71 8.98 11.71
CA VAL A 61 0.13 7.78 11.61
C VAL A 61 0.40 7.16 12.98
N PRO A 62 0.79 7.92 14.02
CA PRO A 62 0.93 7.38 15.37
C PRO A 62 -0.38 6.80 15.93
N TYR A 63 -1.52 7.45 15.69
CA TYR A 63 -2.82 6.95 16.10
C TYR A 63 -3.12 5.58 15.47
N ILE A 64 -3.02 5.47 14.14
CA ILE A 64 -3.26 4.21 13.40
C ILE A 64 -2.34 3.09 13.90
N LYS A 65 -1.06 3.39 14.09
CA LYS A 65 -0.07 2.40 14.59
C LYS A 65 -0.38 1.94 16.02
N ALA A 66 -0.86 2.84 16.89
CA ALA A 66 -1.19 2.51 18.27
C ALA A 66 -2.41 1.58 18.38
N GLN A 67 -3.38 1.71 17.51
CA GLN A 67 -4.61 0.91 17.52
C GLN A 67 -4.42 -0.56 17.12
N LYS A 68 -3.33 -0.95 16.49
CA LYS A 68 -2.96 -2.33 16.08
C LYS A 68 -4.04 -3.14 15.34
N CYS A 69 -5.24 -2.61 15.21
CA CYS A 69 -6.37 -3.23 14.50
C CYS A 69 -6.69 -2.50 13.20
N PHE A 70 -6.16 -1.29 13.00
CA PHE A 70 -6.41 -0.52 11.79
C PHE A 70 -5.25 -0.60 10.82
N LYS A 71 -5.63 -0.56 9.54
CA LYS A 71 -4.78 -0.29 8.40
C LYS A 71 -5.29 0.99 7.73
N CYS A 72 -4.43 1.66 7.00
CA CYS A 72 -4.78 2.88 6.31
C CYS A 72 -4.19 2.90 4.91
N SER A 73 -4.98 3.31 3.94
CA SER A 73 -4.48 3.71 2.63
C SER A 73 -4.72 5.20 2.40
N ILE A 74 -3.81 5.85 1.69
CA ILE A 74 -3.87 7.27 1.37
C ILE A 74 -3.84 7.48 -0.14
N SER A 75 -4.64 8.41 -0.65
CA SER A 75 -4.65 8.79 -2.07
C SER A 75 -3.43 9.62 -2.45
N ALA A 76 -3.18 9.77 -3.75
CA ALA A 76 -2.40 10.89 -4.24
C ALA A 76 -3.07 12.23 -3.88
N ARG A 77 -2.29 13.29 -3.94
CA ARG A 77 -2.81 14.66 -3.80
C ARG A 77 -3.84 14.98 -4.88
N PHE A 78 -4.93 15.61 -4.50
CA PHE A 78 -5.96 16.02 -5.44
C PHE A 78 -6.54 17.40 -5.12
N ASN A 79 -7.18 18.02 -6.10
CA ASN A 79 -7.85 19.32 -5.97
C ASN A 79 -9.28 19.22 -6.49
N GLY A 80 -10.20 19.87 -5.79
CA GLY A 80 -11.60 19.99 -6.17
C GLY A 80 -12.45 18.75 -5.90
N ILE A 81 -13.76 18.96 -5.85
CA ILE A 81 -14.75 17.92 -5.53
C ILE A 81 -14.89 16.89 -6.66
N SER A 82 -14.71 17.31 -7.91
CA SER A 82 -14.82 16.44 -9.08
C SER A 82 -13.85 15.25 -9.08
N THR A 83 -12.74 15.36 -8.35
CA THR A 83 -11.71 14.33 -8.25
C THR A 83 -11.82 13.42 -7.02
N LEU A 84 -12.82 13.64 -6.15
CA LEU A 84 -13.05 12.82 -4.95
C LEU A 84 -13.22 11.33 -5.27
N LYS A 85 -13.96 11.03 -6.35
CA LYS A 85 -14.13 9.63 -6.79
C LYS A 85 -12.80 8.98 -7.11
N ASN A 86 -11.94 9.67 -7.84
CA ASN A 86 -10.62 9.16 -8.22
C ASN A 86 -9.75 8.96 -6.98
N ALA A 87 -9.79 9.87 -6.01
CA ALA A 87 -9.05 9.74 -4.76
C ALA A 87 -9.51 8.50 -3.95
N TYR A 88 -10.82 8.24 -3.93
CA TYR A 88 -11.35 7.03 -3.31
C TYR A 88 -10.90 5.75 -4.03
N GLU A 89 -10.97 5.72 -5.37
CA GLU A 89 -10.45 4.60 -6.18
C GLU A 89 -8.96 4.34 -5.92
N GLN A 90 -8.17 5.41 -5.76
CA GLN A 90 -6.76 5.32 -5.44
C GLN A 90 -6.53 4.68 -4.05
N CYS A 91 -7.31 5.09 -3.04
CA CYS A 91 -7.26 4.46 -1.71
C CYS A 91 -7.62 2.97 -1.79
N CYS A 92 -8.66 2.61 -2.53
CA CYS A 92 -9.06 1.21 -2.72
C CYS A 92 -7.98 0.39 -3.43
N ALA A 93 -7.34 0.96 -4.45
CA ALA A 93 -6.23 0.33 -5.15
C ALA A 93 -5.01 0.12 -4.23
N ALA A 94 -4.61 1.14 -3.47
CA ALA A 94 -3.52 1.05 -2.51
C ALA A 94 -3.81 0.02 -1.40
N LYS A 95 -5.06 -0.04 -0.90
CA LYS A 95 -5.51 -1.07 0.04
C LYS A 95 -5.33 -2.48 -0.53
N SER A 96 -5.84 -2.74 -1.74
CA SER A 96 -5.84 -4.06 -2.36
C SER A 96 -4.43 -4.51 -2.73
N LEU A 97 -3.66 -3.64 -3.37
CA LEU A 97 -2.27 -3.92 -3.76
C LEU A 97 -1.35 -4.05 -2.53
N GLY A 98 -1.54 -3.18 -1.54
CA GLY A 98 -0.79 -3.23 -0.29
C GLY A 98 -1.01 -4.52 0.47
N ALA A 99 -2.25 -5.04 0.52
CA ALA A 99 -2.56 -6.32 1.15
C ALA A 99 -1.82 -7.51 0.50
N ILE A 100 -1.55 -7.43 -0.81
CA ILE A 100 -0.82 -8.46 -1.56
C ILE A 100 0.70 -8.28 -1.42
N MET A 101 1.18 -7.04 -1.57
CA MET A 101 2.60 -6.73 -1.71
C MET A 101 3.31 -6.52 -0.37
N ASP A 102 2.60 -6.04 0.64
CA ASP A 102 3.09 -5.82 2.02
C ASP A 102 2.07 -6.33 3.05
N VAL A 103 2.01 -7.64 3.22
CA VAL A 103 1.03 -8.33 4.06
C VAL A 103 1.01 -7.82 5.51
N ASN A 104 2.16 -7.41 6.04
CA ASN A 104 2.32 -6.90 7.40
C ASN A 104 2.21 -5.38 7.49
N GLY A 105 2.07 -4.71 6.36
CA GLY A 105 1.91 -3.25 6.30
C GLY A 105 0.62 -2.80 6.96
N THR A 106 0.69 -1.62 7.55
CA THR A 106 -0.47 -0.93 8.14
C THR A 106 -0.75 0.41 7.48
N TRP A 107 0.15 0.87 6.61
CA TRP A 107 0.06 2.13 5.90
C TRP A 107 0.43 1.95 4.44
N PHE A 108 -0.48 2.29 3.53
CA PHE A 108 -0.35 2.08 2.10
C PHE A 108 -0.52 3.40 1.34
N ASP A 109 0.59 3.98 0.91
CA ASP A 109 0.59 5.19 0.10
C ASP A 109 0.36 4.84 -1.38
N TYR A 110 -0.67 5.43 -2.00
CA TYR A 110 -1.00 5.17 -3.40
C TYR A 110 0.17 5.47 -4.35
N GLU A 111 1.01 6.45 -4.03
CA GLU A 111 2.18 6.76 -4.86
C GLU A 111 3.12 5.55 -5.04
N ALA A 112 3.20 4.67 -4.04
CA ALA A 112 4.00 3.45 -4.11
C ALA A 112 3.37 2.35 -4.99
N TYR A 113 2.07 2.46 -5.28
CA TYR A 113 1.29 1.45 -6.00
C TYR A 113 0.74 1.93 -7.35
N ARG A 114 1.01 3.17 -7.74
CA ARG A 114 0.45 3.83 -8.93
C ARG A 114 0.69 3.02 -10.20
N GLU A 115 1.93 2.58 -10.43
CA GLU A 115 2.28 1.83 -11.64
C GLU A 115 1.56 0.48 -11.68
N PHE A 116 1.46 -0.19 -10.54
CA PHE A 116 0.75 -1.48 -10.43
C PHE A 116 -0.75 -1.31 -10.64
N HIS A 117 -1.33 -0.22 -10.12
CA HIS A 117 -2.74 0.11 -10.36
C HIS A 117 -2.99 0.38 -11.84
N PHE A 118 -2.12 1.16 -12.49
CA PHE A 118 -2.20 1.39 -13.93
C PHE A 118 -2.12 0.08 -14.70
N ALA A 119 -1.11 -0.75 -14.44
CA ALA A 119 -0.95 -2.03 -15.10
C ALA A 119 -2.19 -2.93 -14.91
N ASN A 120 -2.68 -3.06 -13.68
CA ASN A 120 -3.83 -3.89 -13.35
C ASN A 120 -5.16 -3.40 -13.95
N LYS A 121 -5.27 -2.10 -14.22
CA LYS A 121 -6.50 -1.48 -14.74
C LYS A 121 -6.57 -1.44 -16.27
N TYR A 122 -5.43 -1.33 -16.93
CA TYR A 122 -5.36 -1.02 -18.36
C TYR A 122 -4.62 -2.04 -19.21
N LEU A 123 -3.83 -2.94 -18.62
CA LEU A 123 -3.16 -4.00 -19.37
C LEU A 123 -4.03 -5.27 -19.34
N SER A 124 -4.26 -5.85 -20.49
CA SER A 124 -4.82 -7.20 -20.61
C SER A 124 -3.77 -8.27 -20.29
N ASP A 125 -4.21 -9.52 -20.09
CA ASP A 125 -3.27 -10.63 -19.90
C ASP A 125 -2.36 -10.81 -21.13
N GLU A 126 -2.87 -10.51 -22.33
CA GLU A 126 -2.10 -10.55 -23.58
C GLU A 126 -1.02 -9.47 -23.62
N ASP A 127 -1.34 -8.24 -23.14
CA ASP A 127 -0.35 -7.17 -23.03
C ASP A 127 0.75 -7.52 -22.02
N VAL A 128 0.37 -8.05 -20.86
CA VAL A 128 1.34 -8.52 -19.86
C VAL A 128 2.23 -9.59 -20.44
N ASP A 129 1.64 -10.54 -21.18
CA ASP A 129 2.38 -11.59 -21.85
C ASP A 129 3.34 -11.08 -22.93
N PHE A 130 2.95 -10.06 -23.65
CA PHE A 130 3.79 -9.42 -24.67
C PHE A 130 5.01 -8.68 -24.06
N PHE A 131 4.79 -7.97 -22.96
CA PHE A 131 5.84 -7.15 -22.33
C PHE A 131 6.72 -7.91 -21.35
N CYS A 132 6.26 -9.04 -20.80
CA CYS A 132 7.05 -9.84 -19.87
C CYS A 132 8.13 -10.66 -20.58
N THR A 133 9.36 -10.59 -20.08
CA THR A 133 10.43 -11.47 -20.56
C THR A 133 10.14 -12.93 -20.22
N PRO A 134 10.63 -13.91 -21.01
CA PRO A 134 10.47 -15.32 -20.68
C PRO A 134 10.91 -15.66 -19.26
N VAL A 135 12.06 -15.15 -18.85
CA VAL A 135 12.60 -15.34 -17.49
C VAL A 135 11.65 -14.84 -16.42
N ALA A 136 11.03 -13.66 -16.61
CA ALA A 136 10.06 -13.14 -15.64
C ALA A 136 8.83 -14.06 -15.52
N LYS A 137 8.35 -14.63 -16.62
CA LYS A 137 7.25 -15.59 -16.62
C LYS A 137 7.62 -16.88 -15.88
N GLU A 138 8.82 -17.41 -16.13
CA GLU A 138 9.34 -18.60 -15.45
C GLU A 138 9.43 -18.40 -13.94
N ILE A 139 9.93 -17.23 -13.49
CA ILE A 139 10.00 -16.90 -12.07
C ILE A 139 8.60 -16.84 -11.44
N VAL A 140 7.64 -16.22 -12.11
CA VAL A 140 6.26 -16.14 -11.61
C VAL A 140 5.61 -17.52 -11.57
N GLN A 141 5.85 -18.36 -12.57
CA GLN A 141 5.36 -19.74 -12.59
C GLN A 141 6.00 -20.58 -11.47
N HIS A 142 7.29 -20.43 -11.26
CA HIS A 142 8.00 -21.06 -10.14
C HIS A 142 7.41 -20.65 -8.79
N ASP A 143 7.16 -19.35 -8.59
CA ASP A 143 6.55 -18.83 -7.35
C ASP A 143 5.18 -19.46 -7.08
N ARG A 144 4.35 -19.61 -8.12
CA ARG A 144 3.04 -20.28 -8.02
C ARG A 144 3.14 -21.74 -7.62
N MET A 145 4.07 -22.47 -8.23
CA MET A 145 4.25 -23.92 -7.97
C MET A 145 4.89 -24.21 -6.62
N HIS A 146 5.89 -23.41 -6.23
CA HIS A 146 6.70 -23.68 -5.04
C HIS A 146 6.39 -22.77 -3.85
N LYS A 147 5.38 -21.89 -3.98
CA LYS A 147 4.97 -20.91 -2.96
C LYS A 147 6.14 -20.03 -2.50
N THR A 148 7.07 -19.75 -3.42
CA THR A 148 8.18 -18.81 -3.21
C THR A 148 7.74 -17.39 -3.47
N ARG A 149 8.61 -16.41 -3.24
CA ARG A 149 8.34 -14.99 -3.50
C ARG A 149 9.52 -14.37 -4.26
N TYR A 150 10.02 -15.07 -5.27
CA TYR A 150 11.19 -14.65 -6.04
C TYR A 150 10.93 -13.40 -6.87
N ALA A 151 9.80 -13.37 -7.60
CA ALA A 151 9.38 -12.20 -8.35
C ALA A 151 9.28 -10.95 -7.47
N TYR A 152 8.64 -11.08 -6.30
CA TYR A 152 8.53 -10.00 -5.32
C TYR A 152 9.89 -9.58 -4.76
N THR A 153 10.77 -10.53 -4.47
CA THR A 153 12.14 -10.26 -4.00
C THR A 153 12.93 -9.44 -5.04
N LEU A 154 12.87 -9.84 -6.31
CA LEU A 154 13.53 -9.14 -7.40
C LEU A 154 12.96 -7.75 -7.61
N MET A 155 11.64 -7.59 -7.58
CA MET A 155 10.98 -6.29 -7.68
C MET A 155 11.49 -5.33 -6.58
N LEU A 156 11.51 -5.77 -5.34
CA LEU A 156 12.04 -4.97 -4.23
C LEU A 156 13.53 -4.68 -4.41
N TYR A 157 14.30 -5.64 -4.91
CA TYR A 157 15.74 -5.48 -5.13
C TYR A 157 16.04 -4.41 -6.18
N ILE A 158 15.30 -4.43 -7.30
CA ILE A 158 15.41 -3.42 -8.35
C ILE A 158 14.95 -2.05 -7.84
N LYS A 159 13.79 -1.96 -7.19
CA LYS A 159 13.26 -0.70 -6.63
C LYS A 159 14.17 -0.06 -5.58
N ASN A 160 14.95 -0.84 -4.88
CA ASN A 160 15.90 -0.36 -3.87
C ASN A 160 17.35 -0.31 -4.38
N PHE A 161 17.53 -0.03 -5.68
CA PHE A 161 18.86 0.14 -6.30
C PHE A 161 19.82 -1.02 -6.04
N LYS A 162 19.30 -2.24 -6.08
CA LYS A 162 20.05 -3.49 -5.83
C LYS A 162 20.67 -3.58 -4.41
N ASN A 163 20.05 -2.92 -3.43
CA ASN A 163 20.50 -2.96 -2.04
C ASN A 163 19.85 -4.13 -1.27
N ALA A 164 20.53 -5.27 -1.24
CA ALA A 164 20.05 -6.48 -0.55
C ALA A 164 19.78 -6.27 0.95
N ALA A 165 20.54 -5.41 1.64
CA ALA A 165 20.33 -5.15 3.07
C ALA A 165 19.00 -4.41 3.31
N THR A 166 18.66 -3.46 2.45
CA THR A 166 17.36 -2.76 2.51
C THR A 166 16.21 -3.72 2.23
N VAL A 167 16.34 -4.59 1.22
CA VAL A 167 15.33 -5.60 0.89
C VAL A 167 15.14 -6.60 2.03
N ALA A 168 16.23 -7.06 2.65
CA ALA A 168 16.18 -7.94 3.82
C ALA A 168 15.36 -7.33 4.95
N ARG A 169 15.55 -6.04 5.24
CA ARG A 169 14.78 -5.31 6.25
C ARG A 169 13.31 -5.20 5.89
N ILE A 170 12.98 -4.87 4.63
CA ILE A 170 11.59 -4.78 4.13
C ILE A 170 10.90 -6.14 4.23
N MET A 171 11.60 -7.21 3.91
CA MET A 171 11.07 -8.58 3.93
C MET A 171 11.18 -9.26 5.31
N HIS A 172 11.59 -8.53 6.35
CA HIS A 172 11.79 -9.05 7.70
C HIS A 172 12.65 -10.33 7.75
N THR A 173 13.73 -10.36 6.98
CA THR A 173 14.66 -11.50 6.90
C THR A 173 16.10 -11.07 7.19
N HIS A 174 16.97 -12.02 7.51
CA HIS A 174 18.38 -11.72 7.73
C HIS A 174 19.09 -11.42 6.39
N ARG A 175 20.09 -10.53 6.42
CA ARG A 175 20.85 -10.13 5.22
C ARG A 175 21.46 -11.33 4.48
N ASN A 176 22.04 -12.29 5.19
CA ASN A 176 22.65 -13.47 4.57
C ASN A 176 21.59 -14.35 3.87
N THR A 177 20.42 -14.49 4.46
CA THR A 177 19.29 -15.20 3.84
C THR A 177 18.85 -14.51 2.55
N MET A 178 18.89 -13.18 2.52
CA MET A 178 18.57 -12.43 1.31
C MET A 178 19.62 -12.63 0.21
N PHE A 179 20.90 -12.60 0.53
CA PHE A 179 21.97 -12.89 -0.43
C PHE A 179 21.83 -14.29 -1.00
N TYR A 180 21.69 -15.31 -0.15
CA TYR A 180 21.47 -16.68 -0.59
C TYR A 180 20.26 -16.81 -1.51
N ARG A 181 19.16 -16.10 -1.19
CA ARG A 181 17.96 -16.10 -2.04
C ARG A 181 18.22 -15.48 -3.41
N LEU A 182 18.94 -14.36 -3.47
CA LEU A 182 19.28 -13.70 -4.73
C LEU A 182 20.21 -14.54 -5.58
N GLU A 183 21.24 -15.18 -4.99
CA GLU A 183 22.12 -16.14 -5.66
C GLU A 183 21.31 -17.30 -6.23
N LYS A 184 20.44 -17.89 -5.42
CA LYS A 184 19.58 -19.01 -5.87
C LYS A 184 18.67 -18.61 -7.05
N ILE A 185 18.16 -17.37 -7.06
CA ILE A 185 17.37 -16.89 -8.20
C ILE A 185 18.25 -16.75 -9.44
N ALA A 186 19.45 -16.16 -9.31
CA ALA A 186 20.38 -16.03 -10.41
C ALA A 186 20.79 -17.40 -10.99
N ASP A 187 21.17 -18.35 -10.15
CA ASP A 187 21.58 -19.70 -10.58
C ASP A 187 20.47 -20.46 -11.28
N GLN A 188 19.23 -20.22 -10.91
CA GLN A 188 18.08 -20.98 -11.42
C GLN A 188 17.47 -20.40 -12.69
N PHE A 189 17.60 -19.08 -12.91
CA PHE A 189 16.88 -18.35 -13.98
C PHE A 189 17.82 -17.48 -14.85
N ASP A 190 19.11 -17.79 -14.90
CA ASP A 190 20.11 -17.04 -15.71
C ASP A 190 20.00 -17.38 -17.21
#